data_2f1f4d475879e421335df6e84dcfc2a3
#
_entry.id   2f1f4d475879e421335df6e84dcfc2a3
#
_cell.length_a   1.000
_cell.length_b   1.000
_cell.length_c   1.000
_cell.angle_alpha   90.00
_cell.angle_beta   90.00
_cell.angle_gamma   90.00
#
_symmetry.space_group_name_H-M   'P 1'
#
loop_
_entity.id
_entity.type
_entity.pdbx_description
1 polymer ?
#
loop_
_entity_poly.entity_id
_entity_poly.type
_entity_poly.pdbx_seq_one_letter_code
_entity_poly.pdbx_strand_id
1 'polypeptide(L)'
;MTQSLINTKVLPFKATAFKNGEFVDVSEKDIAGKWAIFMFYPADFTFVCPTELGDLADHYTKLQELGVEVYSVSTDTHFTHKAWHSSSDTINKIEFAMIGDPTGQITRNFGVMIEEDGLALRGTFVVNPEGEIKIAEVHDLGIGRSASELLRKVQAAQYVANHDGEVCPAAWQPGEETLTPSLDLVGKI
;
A
#
# COMPACT_ATOMS: atom_id res chain seq x y z
N MET A 1 6.46 21.54 -9.95
CA MET A 1 5.99 21.16 -8.60
C MET A 1 5.08 19.95 -8.78
N THR A 2 5.44 18.81 -8.25
CA THR A 2 4.57 17.63 -8.25
C THR A 2 3.39 17.88 -7.31
N GLN A 3 2.18 17.77 -7.83
CA GLN A 3 0.96 17.90 -7.04
C GLN A 3 0.84 16.70 -6.08
N SER A 4 0.34 16.93 -4.86
CA SER A 4 0.05 15.84 -3.92
C SER A 4 -0.97 14.86 -4.55
N LEU A 5 -0.74 13.57 -4.32
CA LEU A 5 -1.68 12.52 -4.74
C LEU A 5 -2.85 12.34 -3.76
N ILE A 6 -2.80 12.95 -2.58
CA ILE A 6 -3.87 12.83 -1.58
C ILE A 6 -5.19 13.38 -2.13
N ASN A 7 -6.26 12.60 -1.95
CA ASN A 7 -7.60 12.84 -2.47
C ASN A 7 -7.71 12.84 -4.02
N THR A 8 -6.72 12.28 -4.72
CA THR A 8 -6.84 12.00 -6.14
C THR A 8 -7.24 10.55 -6.39
N LYS A 9 -7.87 10.29 -7.52
CA LYS A 9 -8.22 8.92 -7.94
C LYS A 9 -7.00 8.15 -8.43
N VAL A 10 -6.96 6.85 -8.13
CA VAL A 10 -6.04 5.94 -8.79
C VAL A 10 -6.27 5.99 -10.30
N LEU A 11 -5.20 6.21 -11.06
CA LEU A 11 -5.28 6.25 -12.51
C LEU A 11 -5.51 4.84 -13.09
N PRO A 12 -6.22 4.71 -14.22
CA PRO A 12 -6.45 3.42 -14.86
C PRO A 12 -5.14 2.67 -15.15
N PHE A 13 -5.15 1.37 -14.85
CA PHE A 13 -4.05 0.48 -15.15
C PHE A 13 -4.55 -0.94 -15.46
N LYS A 14 -3.71 -1.72 -16.12
CA LYS A 14 -3.86 -3.18 -16.26
C LYS A 14 -2.49 -3.81 -16.11
N ALA A 15 -2.43 -4.88 -15.34
CA ALA A 15 -1.19 -5.64 -15.12
C ALA A 15 -1.50 -7.10 -14.86
N THR A 16 -0.48 -7.94 -14.99
CA THR A 16 -0.54 -9.32 -14.53
C THR A 16 0.20 -9.42 -13.20
N ALA A 17 -0.43 -10.07 -12.22
CA ALA A 17 0.15 -10.35 -10.92
C ALA A 17 0.36 -11.85 -10.72
N PHE A 18 1.27 -12.21 -9.82
CA PHE A 18 1.35 -13.54 -9.24
C PHE A 18 0.59 -13.56 -7.92
N LYS A 19 -0.33 -14.49 -7.74
CA LYS A 19 -1.13 -14.68 -6.51
C LYS A 19 -1.47 -16.15 -6.31
N ASN A 20 -1.17 -16.70 -5.15
CA ASN A 20 -1.57 -18.08 -4.76
C ASN A 20 -1.24 -19.15 -5.82
N GLY A 21 -0.06 -19.07 -6.42
CA GLY A 21 0.40 -20.05 -7.40
C GLY A 21 -0.05 -19.79 -8.85
N GLU A 22 -0.87 -18.79 -9.09
CA GLU A 22 -1.46 -18.48 -10.40
C GLU A 22 -1.07 -17.06 -10.88
N PHE A 23 -1.17 -16.86 -12.19
CA PHE A 23 -1.12 -15.53 -12.79
C PHE A 23 -2.55 -15.00 -12.95
N VAL A 24 -2.78 -13.81 -12.41
CA VAL A 24 -4.09 -13.14 -12.43
C VAL A 24 -3.96 -11.75 -13.03
N ASP A 25 -4.97 -11.35 -13.81
CA ASP A 25 -5.06 -9.97 -14.29
C ASP A 25 -5.60 -9.08 -13.19
N VAL A 26 -5.00 -7.90 -13.03
CA VAL A 26 -5.37 -6.90 -12.03
C VAL A 26 -5.52 -5.53 -12.69
N SER A 27 -6.52 -4.77 -12.28
CA SER A 27 -6.82 -3.44 -12.77
C SER A 27 -7.33 -2.53 -11.66
N GLU A 28 -7.47 -1.24 -11.93
CA GLU A 28 -8.10 -0.28 -11.01
C GLU A 28 -9.57 -0.64 -10.67
N LYS A 29 -10.21 -1.49 -11.46
CA LYS A 29 -11.60 -1.92 -11.21
C LYS A 29 -11.71 -2.90 -10.06
N ASP A 30 -10.63 -3.63 -9.77
CA ASP A 30 -10.61 -4.66 -8.72
C ASP A 30 -10.62 -4.07 -7.31
N ILE A 31 -10.27 -2.78 -7.19
CA ILE A 31 -10.31 -2.03 -5.92
C ILE A 31 -11.63 -1.27 -5.71
N ALA A 32 -12.53 -1.22 -6.70
CA ALA A 32 -13.79 -0.51 -6.57
C ALA A 32 -14.65 -1.07 -5.42
N GLY A 33 -15.09 -0.19 -4.52
CA GLY A 33 -15.88 -0.56 -3.35
C GLY A 33 -15.10 -1.19 -2.21
N LYS A 34 -13.76 -1.21 -2.26
CA LYS A 34 -12.89 -1.81 -1.26
C LYS A 34 -11.80 -0.83 -0.83
N TRP A 35 -11.34 -0.97 0.38
CA TRP A 35 -10.05 -0.41 0.78
C TRP A 35 -8.92 -1.20 0.13
N ALA A 36 -7.88 -0.50 -0.32
CA ALA A 36 -6.74 -1.13 -0.95
C ALA A 36 -5.41 -0.52 -0.50
N ILE A 37 -4.37 -1.34 -0.47
CA ILE A 37 -2.99 -0.93 -0.25
C ILE A 37 -2.20 -1.25 -1.52
N PHE A 38 -1.45 -0.26 -2.02
CA PHE A 38 -0.39 -0.47 -3.00
C PHE A 38 0.96 -0.23 -2.32
N MET A 39 1.78 -1.27 -2.25
CA MET A 39 3.11 -1.23 -1.66
C MET A 39 4.17 -1.42 -2.75
N PHE A 40 4.77 -0.32 -3.18
CA PHE A 40 5.84 -0.32 -4.17
C PHE A 40 7.18 -0.64 -3.52
N TYR A 41 8.02 -1.39 -4.21
CA TYR A 41 9.37 -1.73 -3.76
C TYR A 41 10.31 -1.82 -4.97
N PRO A 42 11.63 -1.63 -4.78
CA PRO A 42 12.58 -1.53 -5.88
C PRO A 42 12.64 -2.76 -6.79
N ALA A 43 12.95 -3.92 -6.25
CA ALA A 43 13.13 -5.13 -7.05
C ALA A 43 13.07 -6.42 -6.20
N ASP A 44 12.73 -7.52 -6.86
CA ASP A 44 12.85 -8.87 -6.36
C ASP A 44 14.32 -9.25 -6.08
N PHE A 45 14.55 -10.28 -5.26
CA PHE A 45 15.87 -10.83 -4.95
C PHE A 45 16.88 -9.83 -4.37
N THR A 46 16.39 -8.81 -3.61
CA THR A 46 17.20 -7.78 -2.95
C THR A 46 17.26 -8.00 -1.43
N PHE A 47 17.60 -6.97 -0.66
CA PHE A 47 17.96 -7.11 0.76
C PHE A 47 16.88 -6.60 1.72
N VAL A 48 16.40 -5.36 1.53
CA VAL A 48 15.38 -4.75 2.38
C VAL A 48 13.97 -5.21 1.98
N CYS A 49 13.73 -5.39 0.67
CA CYS A 49 12.41 -5.74 0.14
C CYS A 49 11.81 -7.03 0.75
N PRO A 50 12.57 -8.13 0.90
CA PRO A 50 12.00 -9.33 1.52
C PRO A 50 11.63 -9.11 2.99
N THR A 51 12.30 -8.23 3.72
CA THR A 51 11.95 -7.93 5.12
C THR A 51 10.63 -7.18 5.22
N GLU A 52 10.38 -6.22 4.33
CA GLU A 52 9.13 -5.47 4.28
C GLU A 52 7.94 -6.34 3.84
N LEU A 53 8.13 -7.13 2.78
CA LEU A 53 7.09 -7.99 2.25
C LEU A 53 6.76 -9.14 3.22
N GLY A 54 7.74 -9.66 3.94
CA GLY A 54 7.54 -10.65 5.00
C GLY A 54 6.75 -10.07 6.17
N ASP A 55 7.09 -8.86 6.64
CA ASP A 55 6.35 -8.15 7.69
C ASP A 55 4.91 -7.87 7.25
N LEU A 56 4.70 -7.46 5.99
CA LEU A 56 3.36 -7.27 5.43
C LEU A 56 2.58 -8.59 5.35
N ALA A 57 3.22 -9.70 4.97
CA ALA A 57 2.59 -11.02 4.94
C ALA A 57 2.18 -11.49 6.34
N ASP A 58 3.01 -11.25 7.36
CA ASP A 58 2.68 -11.59 8.75
C ASP A 58 1.48 -10.76 9.31
N HIS A 59 1.16 -9.60 8.69
CA HIS A 59 0.01 -8.76 9.04
C HIS A 59 -1.19 -8.92 8.08
N TYR A 60 -1.06 -9.73 7.02
CA TYR A 60 -2.05 -9.78 5.95
C TYR A 60 -3.44 -10.24 6.42
N THR A 61 -3.52 -11.25 7.29
CA THR A 61 -4.80 -11.72 7.84
C THR A 61 -5.57 -10.59 8.52
N LYS A 62 -4.90 -9.74 9.30
CA LYS A 62 -5.54 -8.58 9.96
C LYS A 62 -6.05 -7.55 8.95
N LEU A 63 -5.32 -7.33 7.87
CA LEU A 63 -5.76 -6.44 6.78
C LEU A 63 -6.97 -7.02 6.05
N GLN A 64 -7.01 -8.33 5.81
CA GLN A 64 -8.17 -9.01 5.23
C GLN A 64 -9.42 -8.90 6.14
N GLU A 65 -9.27 -9.08 7.46
CA GLU A 65 -10.36 -8.89 8.44
C GLU A 65 -10.94 -7.47 8.41
N LEU A 66 -10.12 -6.47 8.04
CA LEU A 66 -10.54 -5.08 7.83
C LEU A 66 -11.11 -4.81 6.43
N GLY A 67 -11.25 -5.84 5.58
CA GLY A 67 -11.74 -5.71 4.21
C GLY A 67 -10.77 -4.98 3.27
N VAL A 68 -9.47 -5.09 3.50
CA VAL A 68 -8.44 -4.41 2.73
C VAL A 68 -7.81 -5.36 1.73
N GLU A 69 -7.83 -5.00 0.45
CA GLU A 69 -7.04 -5.67 -0.60
C GLU A 69 -5.59 -5.17 -0.57
N VAL A 70 -4.64 -6.07 -0.72
CA VAL A 70 -3.20 -5.74 -0.69
C VAL A 70 -2.55 -6.10 -2.01
N TYR A 71 -1.79 -5.18 -2.55
CA TYR A 71 -0.98 -5.32 -3.76
C TYR A 71 0.46 -4.89 -3.48
N SER A 72 1.42 -5.77 -3.71
CA SER A 72 2.82 -5.36 -3.86
C SER A 72 3.12 -5.10 -5.32
N VAL A 73 3.97 -4.12 -5.62
CA VAL A 73 4.27 -3.68 -6.98
C VAL A 73 5.78 -3.43 -7.13
N SER A 74 6.39 -4.03 -8.14
CA SER A 74 7.72 -3.65 -8.62
C SER A 74 7.76 -3.64 -10.14
N THR A 75 8.82 -3.10 -10.69
CA THR A 75 9.06 -3.11 -12.14
C THR A 75 9.52 -4.47 -12.68
N ASP A 76 9.64 -5.49 -11.83
CA ASP A 76 9.84 -6.87 -12.24
C ASP A 76 8.62 -7.43 -12.97
N THR A 77 8.81 -8.57 -13.60
CA THR A 77 7.71 -9.31 -14.24
C THR A 77 7.01 -10.25 -13.24
N HIS A 78 5.77 -10.59 -13.49
CA HIS A 78 5.05 -11.62 -12.72
C HIS A 78 5.75 -12.99 -12.73
N PHE A 79 6.58 -13.29 -13.74
CA PHE A 79 7.44 -14.49 -13.77
C PHE A 79 8.55 -14.42 -12.72
N THR A 80 9.16 -13.24 -12.52
CA THR A 80 10.18 -13.00 -11.51
C THR A 80 9.57 -13.16 -10.11
N HIS A 81 8.38 -12.59 -9.88
CA HIS A 81 7.64 -12.76 -8.61
C HIS A 81 7.37 -14.24 -8.30
N LYS A 82 6.90 -15.01 -9.29
CA LYS A 82 6.71 -16.45 -9.12
C LYS A 82 8.01 -17.15 -8.75
N ALA A 83 9.10 -16.84 -9.45
CA ALA A 83 10.41 -17.45 -9.18
C ALA A 83 10.90 -17.12 -7.76
N TRP A 84 10.79 -15.86 -7.36
CA TRP A 84 11.18 -15.42 -6.03
C TRP A 84 10.32 -16.04 -4.93
N HIS A 85 9.00 -16.07 -5.12
CA HIS A 85 8.06 -16.74 -4.21
C HIS A 85 8.40 -18.22 -4.02
N SER A 86 8.81 -18.91 -5.09
CA SER A 86 9.16 -20.33 -5.02
C SER A 86 10.53 -20.63 -4.41
N SER A 87 11.42 -19.63 -4.32
CA SER A 87 12.82 -19.81 -3.88
C SER A 87 13.15 -19.19 -2.53
N SER A 88 12.26 -18.39 -1.95
CA SER A 88 12.49 -17.69 -0.68
C SER A 88 11.41 -18.07 0.34
N ASP A 89 11.81 -18.61 1.48
CA ASP A 89 10.89 -18.96 2.58
C ASP A 89 10.13 -17.75 3.12
N THR A 90 10.73 -16.57 3.09
CA THR A 90 10.08 -15.32 3.52
C THR A 90 9.00 -14.90 2.54
N ILE A 91 9.31 -14.92 1.23
CA ILE A 91 8.38 -14.49 0.18
C ILE A 91 7.30 -15.55 -0.08
N ASN A 92 7.59 -16.82 0.17
CA ASN A 92 6.61 -17.91 0.06
C ASN A 92 5.38 -17.76 0.98
N LYS A 93 5.49 -16.96 2.04
CA LYS A 93 4.36 -16.61 2.92
C LYS A 93 3.34 -15.66 2.28
N ILE A 94 3.67 -15.01 1.18
CA ILE A 94 2.82 -13.99 0.56
C ILE A 94 1.62 -14.63 -0.12
N GLU A 95 0.42 -14.22 0.31
CA GLU A 95 -0.86 -14.63 -0.29
C GLU A 95 -1.56 -13.50 -1.04
N PHE A 96 -1.10 -12.24 -0.88
CA PHE A 96 -1.60 -11.11 -1.65
C PHE A 96 -1.00 -11.06 -3.06
N ALA A 97 -1.61 -10.24 -3.93
CA ALA A 97 -1.17 -10.13 -5.32
C ALA A 97 0.15 -9.37 -5.45
N MET A 98 1.13 -9.99 -6.12
CA MET A 98 2.41 -9.38 -6.51
C MET A 98 2.31 -8.92 -7.96
N ILE A 99 2.09 -7.62 -8.16
CA ILE A 99 1.90 -7.00 -9.49
C ILE A 99 3.25 -6.79 -10.17
N GLY A 100 3.41 -7.32 -11.38
CA GLY A 100 4.50 -6.97 -12.26
C GLY A 100 4.19 -5.72 -13.06
N ASP A 101 5.05 -4.70 -12.95
CA ASP A 101 4.95 -3.44 -13.71
C ASP A 101 6.20 -3.19 -14.60
N PRO A 102 6.55 -4.10 -15.52
CA PRO A 102 7.77 -3.98 -16.31
C PRO A 102 7.81 -2.76 -17.23
N THR A 103 6.70 -2.11 -17.47
CA THR A 103 6.62 -0.84 -18.21
C THR A 103 6.84 0.38 -17.31
N GLY A 104 6.76 0.22 -15.99
CA GLY A 104 6.80 1.31 -15.01
C GLY A 104 5.57 2.22 -15.06
N GLN A 105 4.48 1.81 -15.73
CA GLN A 105 3.29 2.63 -15.85
C GLN A 105 2.61 2.88 -14.50
N ILE A 106 2.42 1.82 -13.72
CA ILE A 106 1.77 1.92 -12.40
C ILE A 106 2.68 2.70 -11.46
N THR A 107 3.96 2.42 -11.46
CA THR A 107 4.98 3.10 -10.67
C THR A 107 5.01 4.61 -10.95
N ARG A 108 4.89 5.02 -12.23
CA ARG A 108 4.78 6.44 -12.61
C ARG A 108 3.43 7.05 -12.19
N ASN A 109 2.33 6.32 -12.32
CA ASN A 109 1.00 6.78 -11.91
C ASN A 109 0.96 7.17 -10.42
N PHE A 110 1.72 6.46 -9.59
CA PHE A 110 1.84 6.75 -8.16
C PHE A 110 3.05 7.67 -7.82
N GLY A 111 3.77 8.18 -8.82
CA GLY A 111 4.84 9.16 -8.64
C GLY A 111 6.07 8.64 -7.90
N VAL A 112 6.33 7.34 -7.94
CA VAL A 112 7.45 6.68 -7.25
C VAL A 112 8.48 6.05 -8.18
N MET A 113 8.45 6.39 -9.47
CA MET A 113 9.41 5.88 -10.44
C MET A 113 10.75 6.61 -10.34
N ILE A 114 11.85 5.87 -10.24
CA ILE A 114 13.22 6.33 -10.44
C ILE A 114 13.54 6.08 -11.91
N GLU A 115 13.39 7.11 -12.73
CA GLU A 115 13.48 6.96 -14.21
C GLU A 115 14.85 6.46 -14.68
N GLU A 116 15.93 6.87 -14.02
CA GLU A 116 17.29 6.50 -14.39
C GLU A 116 17.60 5.02 -14.13
N ASP A 117 17.00 4.45 -13.06
CA ASP A 117 17.25 3.07 -12.65
C ASP A 117 16.17 2.11 -13.17
N GLY A 118 15.00 2.62 -13.56
CA GLY A 118 13.84 1.80 -13.91
C GLY A 118 13.22 1.10 -12.70
N LEU A 119 13.45 1.60 -11.49
CA LEU A 119 13.00 1.01 -10.22
C LEU A 119 11.97 1.89 -9.52
N ALA A 120 11.23 1.30 -8.58
CA ALA A 120 10.34 2.05 -7.71
C ALA A 120 11.05 2.49 -6.41
N LEU A 121 10.74 3.69 -5.92
CA LEU A 121 10.94 4.04 -4.52
C LEU A 121 10.05 3.17 -3.63
N ARG A 122 10.30 3.16 -2.31
CA ARG A 122 9.47 2.45 -1.34
C ARG A 122 8.21 3.25 -1.03
N GLY A 123 7.25 3.24 -1.96
CA GLY A 123 5.97 3.92 -1.81
C GLY A 123 4.91 3.03 -1.19
N THR A 124 4.11 3.56 -0.26
CA THR A 124 2.92 2.91 0.29
C THR A 124 1.73 3.85 0.14
N PHE A 125 0.66 3.36 -0.46
CA PHE A 125 -0.55 4.14 -0.69
C PHE A 125 -1.76 3.39 -0.18
N VAL A 126 -2.58 4.06 0.63
CA VAL A 126 -3.87 3.55 1.08
C VAL A 126 -4.97 4.24 0.28
N VAL A 127 -5.82 3.44 -0.33
CA VAL A 127 -6.90 3.87 -1.24
C VAL A 127 -8.23 3.50 -0.61
N ASN A 128 -9.18 4.43 -0.63
CA ASN A 128 -10.53 4.20 -0.10
C ASN A 128 -11.45 3.49 -1.13
N PRO A 129 -12.66 3.05 -0.74
CA PRO A 129 -13.60 2.37 -1.63
C PRO A 129 -14.00 3.17 -2.88
N GLU A 130 -13.91 4.48 -2.83
CA GLU A 130 -14.16 5.37 -3.95
C GLU A 130 -12.98 5.46 -4.93
N GLY A 131 -11.88 4.76 -4.63
CA GLY A 131 -10.65 4.76 -5.43
C GLY A 131 -9.77 6.00 -5.22
N GLU A 132 -9.91 6.70 -4.10
CA GLU A 132 -9.12 7.89 -3.75
C GLU A 132 -7.97 7.53 -2.82
N ILE A 133 -6.79 8.08 -3.08
CA ILE A 133 -5.61 7.93 -2.24
C ILE A 133 -5.78 8.77 -0.98
N LYS A 134 -5.84 8.13 0.19
CA LYS A 134 -6.00 8.79 1.49
C LYS A 134 -4.71 8.89 2.28
N ILE A 135 -3.77 8.00 2.05
CA ILE A 135 -2.45 8.03 2.67
C ILE A 135 -1.39 7.77 1.60
N ALA A 136 -0.32 8.53 1.63
CA ALA A 136 0.86 8.32 0.82
C ALA A 136 2.10 8.45 1.71
N GLU A 137 2.95 7.45 1.69
CA GLU A 137 4.22 7.40 2.41
C GLU A 137 5.30 6.92 1.43
N VAL A 138 6.39 7.66 1.32
CA VAL A 138 7.47 7.29 0.41
C VAL A 138 8.80 7.39 1.14
N HIS A 139 9.54 6.27 1.16
CA HIS A 139 10.86 6.18 1.78
C HIS A 139 11.95 6.08 0.71
N ASP A 140 13.14 6.50 1.08
CA ASP A 140 14.36 6.22 0.34
C ASP A 140 14.67 4.71 0.33
N LEU A 141 15.45 4.28 -0.65
CA LEU A 141 15.74 2.86 -0.93
C LEU A 141 16.36 2.12 0.27
N GLY A 142 17.10 2.83 1.13
CA GLY A 142 17.77 2.27 2.31
C GLY A 142 16.88 2.14 3.56
N ILE A 143 15.63 2.63 3.54
CA ILE A 143 14.79 2.75 4.73
C ILE A 143 13.54 1.87 4.61
N GLY A 144 13.53 0.74 5.31
CA GLY A 144 12.38 -0.17 5.36
C GLY A 144 11.18 0.42 6.08
N ARG A 145 9.98 -0.05 5.72
CA ARG A 145 8.69 0.35 6.28
C ARG A 145 8.21 -0.68 7.29
N SER A 146 7.22 -0.32 8.12
CA SER A 146 6.61 -1.19 9.12
C SER A 146 5.15 -1.50 8.77
N ALA A 147 4.79 -2.78 8.70
CA ALA A 147 3.42 -3.19 8.44
C ALA A 147 2.49 -2.92 9.64
N SER A 148 3.01 -2.93 10.87
CA SER A 148 2.21 -2.56 12.05
C SER A 148 1.82 -1.08 12.04
N GLU A 149 2.72 -0.18 11.61
CA GLU A 149 2.42 1.23 11.40
C GLU A 149 1.41 1.43 10.27
N LEU A 150 1.55 0.70 9.17
CA LEU A 150 0.60 0.71 8.07
C LEU A 150 -0.79 0.26 8.52
N LEU A 151 -0.89 -0.84 9.27
CA LEU A 151 -2.14 -1.36 9.82
C LEU A 151 -2.85 -0.28 10.68
N ARG A 152 -2.12 0.37 11.59
CA ARG A 152 -2.64 1.46 12.41
C ARG A 152 -3.18 2.61 11.57
N LYS A 153 -2.44 3.03 10.53
CA LYS A 153 -2.84 4.11 9.62
C LYS A 153 -4.11 3.75 8.83
N VAL A 154 -4.22 2.50 8.38
CA VAL A 154 -5.43 2.00 7.69
C VAL A 154 -6.64 2.05 8.63
N GLN A 155 -6.49 1.58 9.87
CA GLN A 155 -7.56 1.62 10.87
C GLN A 155 -8.02 3.06 11.16
N ALA A 156 -7.08 4.01 11.28
CA ALA A 156 -7.40 5.42 11.44
C ALA A 156 -8.14 5.99 10.22
N ALA A 157 -7.71 5.65 9.00
CA ALA A 157 -8.38 6.09 7.77
C ALA A 157 -9.81 5.54 7.66
N GLN A 158 -10.02 4.26 8.00
CA GLN A 158 -11.34 3.63 8.03
C GLN A 158 -12.23 4.24 9.12
N TYR A 159 -11.66 4.52 10.28
CA TYR A 159 -12.42 5.15 11.37
C TYR A 159 -12.97 6.52 10.94
N VAL A 160 -12.11 7.40 10.42
CA VAL A 160 -12.50 8.74 9.96
C VAL A 160 -13.52 8.67 8.82
N ALA A 161 -13.39 7.69 7.93
CA ALA A 161 -14.35 7.50 6.83
C ALA A 161 -15.75 7.08 7.30
N ASN A 162 -15.86 6.46 8.50
CA ASN A 162 -17.12 5.97 9.06
C ASN A 162 -17.69 6.87 10.17
N HIS A 163 -16.97 7.94 10.58
CA HIS A 163 -17.36 8.82 11.69
C HIS A 163 -17.23 10.28 11.25
N ASP A 164 -18.28 10.79 10.60
CA ASP A 164 -18.33 12.16 10.14
C ASP A 164 -18.12 13.16 11.30
N GLY A 165 -17.22 14.09 11.10
CA GLY A 165 -16.91 15.13 12.08
C GLY A 165 -15.93 14.74 13.19
N GLU A 166 -15.45 13.49 13.21
CA GLU A 166 -14.39 13.06 14.12
C GLU A 166 -13.04 12.98 13.40
N VAL A 167 -11.96 13.21 14.15
CA VAL A 167 -10.58 13.07 13.65
C VAL A 167 -9.75 12.25 14.62
N CYS A 168 -8.86 11.43 14.08
CA CYS A 168 -7.90 10.66 14.87
C CYS A 168 -6.67 11.55 15.20
N PRO A 169 -6.33 11.75 16.47
CA PRO A 169 -5.12 12.47 16.86
C PRO A 169 -3.84 11.69 16.50
N ALA A 170 -2.68 12.33 16.75
CA ALA A 170 -1.39 11.68 16.54
C ALA A 170 -1.29 10.37 17.34
N ALA A 171 -0.71 9.35 16.72
CA ALA A 171 -0.51 8.00 17.28
C ALA A 171 -1.79 7.26 17.70
N TRP A 172 -2.97 7.76 17.36
CA TRP A 172 -4.26 7.12 17.68
C TRP A 172 -4.28 5.63 17.33
N GLN A 173 -4.89 4.85 18.21
CA GLN A 173 -5.13 3.42 18.01
C GLN A 173 -6.62 3.09 18.20
N PRO A 174 -7.13 2.00 17.61
CA PRO A 174 -8.51 1.55 17.80
C PRO A 174 -8.88 1.43 19.28
N GLY A 175 -9.99 2.08 19.66
CA GLY A 175 -10.48 2.13 21.04
C GLY A 175 -10.01 3.33 21.86
N GLU A 176 -9.10 4.14 21.34
CA GLU A 176 -8.71 5.41 21.96
C GLU A 176 -9.68 6.55 21.61
N GLU A 177 -9.64 7.62 22.39
CA GLU A 177 -10.48 8.80 22.19
C GLU A 177 -10.12 9.51 20.87
N THR A 178 -11.14 10.03 20.22
CA THR A 178 -11.04 10.89 19.04
C THR A 178 -11.33 12.34 19.38
N LEU A 179 -11.13 13.24 18.46
CA LEU A 179 -11.42 14.65 18.64
C LEU A 179 -12.57 15.06 17.71
N THR A 180 -13.52 15.82 18.25
CA THR A 180 -14.52 16.54 17.42
C THR A 180 -14.03 17.98 17.27
N PRO A 181 -13.54 18.39 16.09
CA PRO A 181 -13.01 19.73 15.88
C PRO A 181 -14.03 20.81 16.25
N SER A 182 -13.63 21.74 17.12
CA SER A 182 -14.45 22.88 17.50
C SER A 182 -13.57 24.08 17.84
N LEU A 183 -14.16 25.28 17.84
CA LEU A 183 -13.44 26.50 18.25
C LEU A 183 -13.01 26.44 19.72
N ASP A 184 -13.73 25.68 20.54
CA ASP A 184 -13.41 25.53 21.96
C ASP A 184 -12.15 24.73 22.23
N LEU A 185 -11.69 23.93 21.27
CA LEU A 185 -10.44 23.15 21.36
C LEU A 185 -9.20 23.96 20.96
N VAL A 186 -9.38 25.09 20.27
CA VAL A 186 -8.24 25.90 19.79
C VAL A 186 -7.40 26.41 20.96
N GLY A 187 -6.12 26.02 20.99
CA GLY A 187 -5.18 26.36 22.03
C GLY A 187 -5.38 25.61 23.36
N LYS A 188 -6.19 24.56 23.42
CA LYS A 188 -6.43 23.72 24.62
C LYS A 188 -5.94 22.28 24.51
N ILE A 189 -5.47 21.88 23.33
CA ILE A 189 -4.88 20.57 23.03
C ILE A 189 -3.46 20.69 22.52
#